data_780a006f50f8ce300aae1c45c5a08796
#
_entry.id   780a006f50f8ce300aae1c45c5a08796
#
_cell.length_a   1.000
_cell.length_b   1.000
_cell.length_c   1.000
_cell.angle_alpha   90.00
_cell.angle_beta   90.00
_cell.angle_gamma   90.00
#
_symmetry.space_group_name_H-M   'P 1'
#
loop_
_entity.id
_entity.type
_entity.pdbx_description
1 polymer ?
#
loop_
_entity_poly.entity_id
_entity_poly.type
_entity_poly.pdbx_seq_one_letter_code
_entity_poly.pdbx_strand_id
1 'polypeptide(L)'
;MDSYFAERPMMDRAKMKYAGTELAGDRTKGSIYSSMFVKLAIFTFENIAKMTAESSLKLEEIGFGEKPIAVFLGIPDYDSSPHFLATAFIRQLTFVLEKKATRYKTGKCKRKVRFILDEFGNLPAIQGMDKFITVCLGRNIAYDLYIQAYSQVEQLYGKAMDTIVGNCGNQIYILTNDDRTAENFSKNLGNETIIDIQRSGERLSSSKSVMESATEKPLLNMNELEELREGECVVKRVMKRRDLKGNRIRPTPIFNSEASGKRFLYRYEYLTDTFPNPGEIDLTEVNTEDRSRIDHRERVWNFKRSFVQMQMERVNANKVLKLKELYNMDIILSLLEKVLTTDELMEVDPELPVMKLLDLIQQADLKDAEKEQIISMIELSAA
;
A
#
# COMPACT_ATOMS: atom_id res chain seq x y z
N MET A 1 7.07 25.94 -7.96
CA MET A 1 7.17 25.50 -6.57
C MET A 1 7.56 26.63 -5.63
N ASP A 2 8.59 27.36 -5.95
CA ASP A 2 9.07 28.45 -5.13
C ASP A 2 7.96 29.49 -4.84
N SER A 3 7.20 29.89 -5.87
CA SER A 3 6.04 30.78 -5.72
C SER A 3 4.94 30.20 -4.83
N TYR A 4 4.63 28.92 -4.95
CA TYR A 4 3.64 28.25 -4.11
C TYR A 4 4.02 28.27 -2.63
N PHE A 5 5.30 28.04 -2.31
CA PHE A 5 5.76 28.07 -0.94
C PHE A 5 6.02 29.51 -0.44
N ALA A 6 6.32 30.46 -1.33
CA ALA A 6 6.48 31.87 -0.97
C ALA A 6 5.19 32.46 -0.36
N GLU A 7 4.02 32.12 -0.90
CA GLU A 7 2.71 32.62 -0.45
C GLU A 7 2.25 32.00 0.88
N ARG A 8 2.86 30.88 1.33
CA ARG A 8 2.46 30.23 2.56
C ARG A 8 3.02 30.93 3.80
N PRO A 9 2.31 30.87 4.94
CA PRO A 9 2.78 31.41 6.20
C PRO A 9 4.17 30.88 6.57
N MET A 10 4.98 31.72 7.23
CA MET A 10 6.35 31.35 7.59
C MET A 10 6.44 30.09 8.49
N MET A 11 5.42 29.85 9.31
CA MET A 11 5.30 28.68 10.20
C MET A 11 4.65 27.47 9.53
N ASP A 12 4.37 27.53 8.23
CA ASP A 12 3.87 26.36 7.49
C ASP A 12 4.95 25.27 7.44
N ARG A 13 4.59 24.07 7.90
CA ARG A 13 5.55 22.94 8.01
C ARG A 13 6.09 22.48 6.66
N ALA A 14 5.29 22.59 5.61
CA ALA A 14 5.73 22.24 4.27
C ALA A 14 6.72 23.28 3.74
N LYS A 15 6.46 24.59 3.96
CA LYS A 15 7.38 25.69 3.64
C LYS A 15 8.72 25.53 4.37
N MET A 16 8.68 25.25 5.68
CA MET A 16 9.89 25.04 6.46
C MET A 16 10.75 23.89 5.95
N LYS A 17 10.12 22.78 5.53
CA LYS A 17 10.83 21.65 4.92
C LYS A 17 11.36 21.98 3.53
N TYR A 18 10.61 22.79 2.78
CA TYR A 18 11.01 23.22 1.44
C TYR A 18 12.19 24.17 1.45
N ALA A 19 12.33 25.00 2.48
CA ALA A 19 13.44 25.94 2.63
C ALA A 19 14.83 25.27 2.52
N GLY A 20 14.96 24.02 3.01
CA GLY A 20 16.18 23.24 2.82
C GLY A 20 16.50 22.92 1.35
N THR A 21 15.46 22.82 0.51
CA THR A 21 15.61 22.60 -0.93
C THR A 21 15.99 23.89 -1.65
N GLU A 22 15.51 25.04 -1.18
CA GLU A 22 15.88 26.35 -1.74
C GLU A 22 17.38 26.67 -1.60
N LEU A 23 18.00 26.18 -0.54
CA LEU A 23 19.43 26.36 -0.28
C LEU A 23 20.31 25.41 -1.10
N ALA A 24 19.73 24.41 -1.74
CA ALA A 24 20.49 23.46 -2.58
C ALA A 24 20.89 24.12 -3.90
N GLY A 25 22.09 23.77 -4.42
CA GLY A 25 22.52 24.23 -5.75
C GLY A 25 21.62 23.65 -6.86
N ASP A 26 21.54 24.32 -8.00
CA ASP A 26 20.61 24.05 -9.09
C ASP A 26 20.61 22.59 -9.57
N ARG A 27 21.76 21.96 -9.65
CA ARG A 27 21.89 20.55 -10.04
C ARG A 27 21.23 19.61 -9.02
N THR A 28 21.38 19.91 -7.74
CA THR A 28 20.75 19.15 -6.65
C THR A 28 19.26 19.40 -6.60
N LYS A 29 18.82 20.64 -6.79
CA LYS A 29 17.41 21.01 -6.95
C LYS A 29 16.74 20.21 -8.07
N GLY A 30 17.36 20.18 -9.27
CA GLY A 30 16.84 19.42 -10.40
C GLY A 30 16.66 17.94 -10.09
N SER A 31 17.63 17.31 -9.41
CA SER A 31 17.54 15.92 -9.00
C SER A 31 16.43 15.69 -7.96
N ILE A 32 16.28 16.57 -6.98
CA ILE A 32 15.20 16.51 -5.99
C ILE A 32 13.84 16.63 -6.65
N TYR A 33 13.69 17.57 -7.58
CA TYR A 33 12.42 17.76 -8.30
C TYR A 33 12.09 16.56 -9.18
N SER A 34 13.05 16.03 -9.94
CA SER A 34 12.84 14.83 -10.75
C SER A 34 12.37 13.65 -9.89
N SER A 35 13.04 13.42 -8.77
CA SER A 35 12.65 12.35 -7.83
C SER A 35 11.26 12.56 -7.23
N MET A 36 10.90 13.80 -6.97
CA MET A 36 9.59 14.16 -6.45
C MET A 36 8.51 13.98 -7.51
N PHE A 37 8.73 14.42 -8.75
CA PHE A 37 7.77 14.26 -9.84
C PHE A 37 7.46 12.79 -10.11
N VAL A 38 8.48 11.93 -10.13
CA VAL A 38 8.29 10.48 -10.27
C VAL A 38 7.37 9.93 -9.17
N LYS A 39 7.59 10.34 -7.91
CA LYS A 39 6.76 9.88 -6.79
C LYS A 39 5.35 10.46 -6.78
N LEU A 40 5.18 11.67 -7.29
CA LEU A 40 3.87 12.33 -7.36
C LEU A 40 3.09 12.02 -8.63
N ALA A 41 3.73 11.40 -9.64
CA ALA A 41 3.10 11.05 -10.90
C ALA A 41 1.81 10.23 -10.73
N ILE A 42 1.76 9.37 -9.71
CA ILE A 42 0.55 8.58 -9.41
C ILE A 42 -0.68 9.45 -9.14
N PHE A 43 -0.51 10.64 -8.55
CA PHE A 43 -1.61 11.56 -8.26
C PHE A 43 -2.09 12.34 -9.49
N THR A 44 -1.42 12.18 -10.64
CA THR A 44 -1.85 12.76 -11.92
C THR A 44 -2.86 11.88 -12.64
N PHE A 45 -3.00 10.60 -12.26
CA PHE A 45 -4.05 9.75 -12.78
C PHE A 45 -5.43 10.23 -12.31
N GLU A 46 -6.36 10.41 -13.24
CA GLU A 46 -7.66 11.01 -12.99
C GLU A 46 -8.43 10.37 -11.82
N ASN A 47 -8.48 9.03 -11.80
CA ASN A 47 -9.17 8.28 -10.74
C ASN A 47 -8.53 8.48 -9.36
N ILE A 48 -7.20 8.53 -9.31
CA ILE A 48 -6.46 8.72 -8.06
C ILE A 48 -6.58 10.18 -7.61
N ALA A 49 -6.48 11.12 -8.53
CA ALA A 49 -6.69 12.54 -8.26
C ALA A 49 -8.10 12.78 -7.67
N LYS A 50 -9.14 12.20 -8.27
CA LYS A 50 -10.51 12.24 -7.76
C LYS A 50 -10.62 11.67 -6.35
N MET A 51 -10.07 10.48 -6.13
CA MET A 51 -10.13 9.78 -4.84
C MET A 51 -9.41 10.55 -3.72
N THR A 52 -8.31 11.23 -4.05
CA THR A 52 -7.47 11.93 -3.06
C THR A 52 -7.75 13.42 -2.93
N ALA A 53 -8.64 13.98 -3.75
CA ALA A 53 -8.98 15.40 -3.74
C ALA A 53 -9.67 15.86 -2.45
N GLU A 54 -10.50 15.00 -1.86
CA GLU A 54 -11.27 15.32 -0.66
C GLU A 54 -11.20 14.19 0.38
N SER A 55 -11.32 14.56 1.65
CA SER A 55 -11.43 13.60 2.74
C SER A 55 -12.90 13.32 3.03
N SER A 56 -13.44 12.22 2.51
CA SER A 56 -14.82 11.78 2.78
C SER A 56 -14.96 11.03 4.11
N LEU A 57 -13.84 10.58 4.71
CA LEU A 57 -13.81 9.79 5.92
C LEU A 57 -13.01 10.50 7.01
N LYS A 58 -13.65 10.71 8.16
CA LYS A 58 -12.95 11.18 9.36
C LYS A 58 -12.29 10.00 10.05
N LEU A 59 -10.99 9.82 9.82
CA LEU A 59 -10.22 8.67 10.31
C LEU A 59 -10.33 8.44 11.81
N GLU A 60 -10.46 9.50 12.60
CA GLU A 60 -10.62 9.40 14.04
C GLU A 60 -11.91 8.72 14.46
N GLU A 61 -12.99 8.86 13.68
CA GLU A 61 -14.30 8.30 14.03
C GLU A 61 -14.30 6.77 13.99
N ILE A 62 -13.40 6.15 13.23
CA ILE A 62 -13.25 4.69 13.18
C ILE A 62 -13.00 4.10 14.56
N GLY A 63 -12.14 4.73 15.37
CA GLY A 63 -11.84 4.27 16.72
C GLY A 63 -12.62 4.97 17.83
N PHE A 64 -13.17 6.16 17.58
CA PHE A 64 -13.73 7.04 18.61
C PHE A 64 -15.16 7.51 18.33
N GLY A 65 -15.68 7.29 17.12
CA GLY A 65 -17.03 7.67 16.72
C GLY A 65 -18.14 6.99 17.55
N GLU A 66 -19.35 7.44 17.39
CA GLU A 66 -20.52 6.85 18.06
C GLU A 66 -20.97 5.55 17.41
N LYS A 67 -20.89 5.47 16.09
CA LYS A 67 -21.27 4.29 15.31
C LYS A 67 -20.05 3.45 14.92
N PRO A 68 -20.17 2.13 14.78
CA PRO A 68 -19.13 1.31 14.18
C PRO A 68 -18.99 1.66 12.70
N ILE A 69 -17.76 1.65 12.21
CA ILE A 69 -17.42 1.94 10.81
C ILE A 69 -16.66 0.74 10.26
N ALA A 70 -17.08 0.25 9.09
CA ALA A 70 -16.34 -0.71 8.30
C ALA A 70 -15.81 0.00 7.05
N VAL A 71 -14.52 -0.15 6.79
CA VAL A 71 -13.85 0.39 5.60
C VAL A 71 -13.39 -0.78 4.75
N PHE A 72 -13.87 -0.84 3.53
CA PHE A 72 -13.45 -1.84 2.54
C PHE A 72 -12.53 -1.15 1.54
N LEU A 73 -11.30 -1.63 1.45
CA LEU A 73 -10.29 -1.11 0.55
C LEU A 73 -10.04 -2.16 -0.53
N GLY A 74 -10.64 -1.97 -1.70
CA GLY A 74 -10.38 -2.80 -2.88
C GLY A 74 -9.06 -2.39 -3.52
N ILE A 75 -8.18 -3.37 -3.72
CA ILE A 75 -6.86 -3.16 -4.33
C ILE A 75 -6.80 -4.04 -5.56
N PRO A 76 -6.57 -3.49 -6.76
CA PRO A 76 -6.45 -4.28 -7.97
C PRO A 76 -5.18 -5.13 -7.93
N ASP A 77 -5.29 -6.39 -8.32
CA ASP A 77 -4.17 -7.33 -8.41
C ASP A 77 -3.38 -7.19 -9.72
N TYR A 78 -4.04 -6.74 -10.78
CA TYR A 78 -3.44 -6.54 -12.10
C TYR A 78 -2.59 -5.26 -12.24
N ASP A 79 -2.71 -4.31 -11.30
CA ASP A 79 -1.94 -3.05 -11.30
C ASP A 79 -1.43 -2.73 -9.88
N SER A 80 -0.12 -2.80 -9.70
CA SER A 80 0.53 -2.51 -8.42
C SER A 80 0.72 -1.01 -8.15
N SER A 81 0.48 -0.15 -9.14
CA SER A 81 0.69 1.30 -9.00
C SER A 81 -0.09 1.93 -7.84
N PRO A 82 -1.38 1.61 -7.60
CA PRO A 82 -2.15 2.17 -6.50
C PRO A 82 -1.88 1.51 -5.14
N HIS A 83 -1.14 0.38 -5.06
CA HIS A 83 -0.86 -0.32 -3.80
C HIS A 83 -0.20 0.58 -2.75
N PHE A 84 0.62 1.54 -3.19
CA PHE A 84 1.22 2.55 -2.32
C PHE A 84 0.17 3.36 -1.55
N LEU A 85 -0.97 3.68 -2.18
CA LEU A 85 -2.05 4.45 -1.54
C LEU A 85 -2.69 3.65 -0.41
N ALA A 86 -2.86 2.34 -0.62
CA ALA A 86 -3.38 1.44 0.42
C ALA A 86 -2.47 1.42 1.64
N THR A 87 -1.17 1.25 1.43
CA THR A 87 -0.20 1.25 2.54
C THR A 87 -0.09 2.62 3.22
N ALA A 88 -0.16 3.71 2.45
CA ALA A 88 -0.20 5.07 2.98
C ALA A 88 -1.45 5.32 3.84
N PHE A 89 -2.62 4.85 3.38
CA PHE A 89 -3.88 4.94 4.12
C PHE A 89 -3.81 4.15 5.43
N ILE A 90 -3.37 2.89 5.40
CA ILE A 90 -3.22 2.05 6.61
C ILE A 90 -2.31 2.74 7.62
N ARG A 91 -1.16 3.25 7.15
CA ARG A 91 -0.21 3.97 7.99
C ARG A 91 -0.80 5.24 8.58
N GLN A 92 -1.48 6.05 7.78
CA GLN A 92 -2.11 7.29 8.23
C GLN A 92 -3.21 7.02 9.25
N LEU A 93 -4.08 6.05 8.98
CA LEU A 93 -5.14 5.64 9.89
C LEU A 93 -4.56 5.17 11.23
N THR A 94 -3.55 4.29 11.19
CA THR A 94 -2.86 3.83 12.40
C THR A 94 -2.30 5.00 13.19
N PHE A 95 -1.58 5.91 12.54
CA PHE A 95 -0.99 7.08 13.19
C PHE A 95 -2.04 7.98 13.87
N VAL A 96 -3.14 8.26 13.17
CA VAL A 96 -4.23 9.10 13.70
C VAL A 96 -4.87 8.46 14.93
N LEU A 97 -5.17 7.16 14.85
CA LEU A 97 -5.76 6.40 15.96
C LEU A 97 -4.82 6.31 17.15
N GLU A 98 -3.54 6.00 16.94
CA GLU A 98 -2.53 5.96 17.99
C GLU A 98 -2.37 7.30 18.69
N LYS A 99 -2.24 8.38 17.91
CA LYS A 99 -2.10 9.73 18.45
C LYS A 99 -3.29 10.12 19.33
N LYS A 100 -4.50 9.79 18.88
CA LYS A 100 -5.72 10.09 19.65
C LYS A 100 -5.86 9.19 20.87
N ALA A 101 -5.57 7.89 20.73
CA ALA A 101 -5.59 6.94 21.84
C ALA A 101 -4.62 7.35 22.95
N THR A 102 -3.41 7.78 22.62
CA THR A 102 -2.40 8.24 23.60
C THR A 102 -2.92 9.41 24.46
N ARG A 103 -3.77 10.26 23.88
CA ARG A 103 -4.33 11.43 24.55
C ARG A 103 -5.68 11.16 25.21
N TYR A 104 -6.27 10.03 24.91
CA TYR A 104 -7.57 9.66 25.48
C TYR A 104 -7.42 9.15 26.91
N LYS A 105 -8.42 9.40 27.76
CA LYS A 105 -8.39 9.08 29.21
C LYS A 105 -8.01 7.63 29.55
N THR A 106 -8.29 6.68 28.66
CA THR A 106 -7.98 5.25 28.89
C THR A 106 -6.68 4.82 28.22
N GLY A 107 -6.02 5.68 27.45
CA GLY A 107 -4.87 5.32 26.61
C GLY A 107 -5.22 4.41 25.42
N LYS A 108 -6.52 4.19 25.12
CA LYS A 108 -7.01 3.22 24.14
C LYS A 108 -8.11 3.83 23.29
N CYS A 109 -8.28 3.29 22.09
CA CYS A 109 -9.45 3.58 21.28
C CYS A 109 -10.72 3.17 22.02
N LYS A 110 -11.78 3.97 21.89
CA LYS A 110 -13.11 3.70 22.48
C LYS A 110 -13.69 2.39 21.94
N ARG A 111 -13.47 2.11 20.66
CA ARG A 111 -13.83 0.87 19.98
C ARG A 111 -12.58 0.08 19.64
N LYS A 112 -12.71 -1.25 19.61
CA LYS A 112 -11.66 -2.11 19.06
C LYS A 112 -11.61 -1.91 17.54
N VAL A 113 -10.46 -1.52 17.04
CA VAL A 113 -10.20 -1.40 15.61
C VAL A 113 -9.43 -2.63 15.16
N ARG A 114 -9.87 -3.27 14.09
CA ARG A 114 -9.18 -4.41 13.47
C ARG A 114 -8.82 -4.07 12.05
N PHE A 115 -7.57 -4.21 11.73
CA PHE A 115 -7.06 -4.20 10.36
C PHE A 115 -7.00 -5.65 9.89
N ILE A 116 -7.79 -5.97 8.89
CA ILE A 116 -7.78 -7.28 8.22
C ILE A 116 -7.01 -7.05 6.93
N LEU A 117 -5.75 -7.48 6.91
CA LEU A 117 -4.85 -7.26 5.78
C LEU A 117 -4.71 -8.57 5.01
N ASP A 118 -5.64 -8.75 4.09
CA ASP A 118 -5.61 -9.87 3.17
C ASP A 118 -4.46 -9.71 2.18
N GLU A 119 -3.80 -10.80 1.83
CA GLU A 119 -2.61 -10.81 0.97
C GLU A 119 -1.53 -9.80 1.40
N PHE A 120 -1.27 -9.73 2.70
CA PHE A 120 -0.30 -8.79 3.29
C PHE A 120 1.08 -8.83 2.62
N GLY A 121 1.49 -10.01 2.12
CA GLY A 121 2.75 -10.21 1.40
C GLY A 121 2.80 -9.57 0.00
N ASN A 122 1.65 -9.22 -0.58
CA ASN A 122 1.57 -8.61 -1.91
C ASN A 122 1.52 -7.08 -1.87
N LEU A 123 1.34 -6.52 -0.67
CA LEU A 123 1.37 -5.06 -0.49
C LEU A 123 2.81 -4.56 -0.37
N PRO A 124 3.11 -3.34 -0.84
CA PRO A 124 4.36 -2.68 -0.50
C PRO A 124 4.54 -2.60 1.02
N ALA A 125 5.79 -2.63 1.48
CA ALA A 125 6.06 -2.58 2.91
C ALA A 125 5.43 -1.36 3.59
N ILE A 126 4.60 -1.61 4.60
CA ILE A 126 4.02 -0.57 5.45
C ILE A 126 5.09 -0.07 6.41
N GLN A 127 5.57 1.13 6.19
CA GLN A 127 6.66 1.69 6.98
C GLN A 127 6.30 1.78 8.46
N GLY A 128 7.07 1.13 9.32
CA GLY A 128 6.87 1.11 10.77
C GLY A 128 5.92 0.01 11.25
N MET A 129 5.59 -0.96 10.41
CA MET A 129 4.68 -2.07 10.76
C MET A 129 5.16 -2.86 11.99
N ASP A 130 6.45 -3.08 12.13
CA ASP A 130 7.09 -3.70 13.29
C ASP A 130 6.75 -2.98 14.60
N LYS A 131 6.75 -1.65 14.57
CA LYS A 131 6.38 -0.81 15.73
C LYS A 131 4.88 -0.82 15.97
N PHE A 132 4.09 -0.72 14.90
CA PHE A 132 2.64 -0.74 15.01
C PHE A 132 2.12 -2.02 15.66
N ILE A 133 2.56 -3.18 15.19
CA ILE A 133 2.09 -4.46 15.72
C ILE A 133 2.49 -4.67 17.18
N THR A 134 3.63 -4.10 17.59
CA THR A 134 4.12 -4.19 18.98
C THR A 134 3.30 -3.32 19.93
N VAL A 135 2.93 -2.11 19.52
CA VAL A 135 2.35 -1.10 20.43
C VAL A 135 0.82 -1.05 20.34
N CYS A 136 0.26 -1.27 19.17
CA CYS A 136 -1.16 -1.01 18.89
C CYS A 136 -2.14 -1.90 19.66
N LEU A 137 -1.74 -3.12 19.99
CA LEU A 137 -2.61 -4.02 20.78
C LEU A 137 -2.98 -3.40 22.13
N GLY A 138 -2.03 -2.76 22.79
CA GLY A 138 -2.27 -2.02 24.04
C GLY A 138 -3.25 -0.85 23.89
N ARG A 139 -3.44 -0.35 22.67
CA ARG A 139 -4.32 0.77 22.31
C ARG A 139 -5.66 0.36 21.74
N ASN A 140 -6.02 -0.91 21.87
CA ASN A 140 -7.25 -1.51 21.32
C ASN A 140 -7.29 -1.53 19.79
N ILE A 141 -6.11 -1.62 19.15
CA ILE A 141 -5.92 -1.76 17.70
C ILE A 141 -5.26 -3.12 17.47
N ALA A 142 -5.82 -3.94 16.60
CA ALA A 142 -5.32 -5.26 16.26
C ALA A 142 -5.12 -5.40 14.75
N TYR A 143 -4.14 -6.21 14.38
CA TYR A 143 -3.84 -6.56 12.99
C TYR A 143 -4.03 -8.06 12.80
N ASP A 144 -4.76 -8.42 11.77
CA ASP A 144 -4.89 -9.78 11.27
C ASP A 144 -4.18 -9.80 9.91
N LEU A 145 -3.07 -10.53 9.84
CA LEU A 145 -2.22 -10.59 8.65
C LEU A 145 -2.43 -11.94 7.97
N TYR A 146 -2.80 -11.92 6.70
CA TYR A 146 -2.92 -13.11 5.87
C TYR A 146 -1.77 -13.14 4.88
N ILE A 147 -1.00 -14.20 4.90
CA ILE A 147 0.18 -14.40 4.07
C ILE A 147 0.14 -15.77 3.44
N GLN A 148 0.73 -15.91 2.26
CA GLN A 148 0.88 -17.19 1.59
C GLN A 148 2.17 -17.91 2.04
N ALA A 149 3.25 -17.14 2.22
CA ALA A 149 4.54 -17.64 2.66
C ALA A 149 5.30 -16.62 3.51
N TYR A 150 6.12 -17.09 4.44
CA TYR A 150 7.01 -16.23 5.21
C TYR A 150 8.08 -15.56 4.35
N SER A 151 8.51 -16.21 3.27
CA SER A 151 9.48 -15.66 2.32
C SER A 151 9.03 -14.31 1.73
N GLN A 152 7.72 -14.13 1.46
CA GLN A 152 7.17 -12.85 0.99
C GLN A 152 7.35 -11.73 2.03
N VAL A 153 7.09 -12.02 3.29
CA VAL A 153 7.22 -11.04 4.37
C VAL A 153 8.68 -10.73 4.65
N GLU A 154 9.56 -11.74 4.58
CA GLU A 154 11.01 -11.56 4.71
C GLU A 154 11.57 -10.65 3.62
N GLN A 155 11.13 -10.83 2.37
CA GLN A 155 11.54 -9.98 1.26
C GLN A 155 11.16 -8.50 1.46
N LEU A 156 9.97 -8.25 2.02
CA LEU A 156 9.45 -6.90 2.23
C LEU A 156 10.01 -6.20 3.47
N TYR A 157 10.19 -6.95 4.55
CA TYR A 157 10.50 -6.39 5.87
C TYR A 157 11.88 -6.79 6.41
N GLY A 158 12.58 -7.72 5.75
CA GLY A 158 13.88 -8.20 6.19
C GLY A 158 13.85 -8.67 7.65
N LYS A 159 14.79 -8.23 8.45
CA LYS A 159 14.89 -8.59 9.89
C LYS A 159 13.68 -8.16 10.74
N ALA A 160 12.90 -7.17 10.28
CA ALA A 160 11.71 -6.76 11.01
C ALA A 160 10.59 -7.81 10.97
N MET A 161 10.67 -8.78 10.05
CA MET A 161 9.74 -9.92 9.99
C MET A 161 9.66 -10.68 11.33
N ASP A 162 10.79 -10.95 11.97
CA ASP A 162 10.81 -11.68 13.24
C ASP A 162 9.99 -10.96 14.32
N THR A 163 10.06 -9.63 14.33
CA THR A 163 9.26 -8.80 15.24
C THR A 163 7.78 -8.86 14.87
N ILE A 164 7.44 -8.80 13.59
CA ILE A 164 6.05 -8.85 13.11
C ILE A 164 5.42 -10.20 13.48
N VAL A 165 6.06 -11.30 13.09
CA VAL A 165 5.56 -12.66 13.35
C VAL A 165 5.54 -12.97 14.85
N GLY A 166 6.57 -12.55 15.60
CA GLY A 166 6.67 -12.76 17.04
C GLY A 166 5.57 -12.06 17.84
N ASN A 167 5.04 -10.94 17.35
CA ASN A 167 3.91 -10.24 17.96
C ASN A 167 2.54 -10.80 17.53
N CYS A 168 2.47 -11.69 16.54
CA CYS A 168 1.26 -12.42 16.19
C CYS A 168 0.98 -13.51 17.23
N GLY A 169 0.27 -13.16 18.29
CA GLY A 169 -0.01 -14.07 19.42
C GLY A 169 -0.94 -15.25 19.09
N ASN A 170 -1.65 -15.20 17.97
CA ASN A 170 -2.39 -16.32 17.40
C ASN A 170 -1.84 -16.53 15.98
N GLN A 171 -1.44 -17.75 15.67
CA GLN A 171 -0.97 -18.15 14.37
C GLN A 171 -1.84 -19.32 13.91
N ILE A 172 -2.35 -19.21 12.70
CA ILE A 172 -3.19 -20.23 12.06
C ILE A 172 -2.49 -20.67 10.81
N TYR A 173 -2.11 -21.94 10.75
CA TYR A 173 -1.55 -22.58 9.58
C TYR A 173 -2.64 -23.40 8.89
N ILE A 174 -2.87 -23.13 7.63
CA ILE A 174 -3.86 -23.84 6.84
C ILE A 174 -3.14 -24.82 5.91
N LEU A 175 -2.40 -24.29 4.94
CA LEU A 175 -1.56 -25.02 4.01
C LEU A 175 -0.66 -24.04 3.27
N THR A 176 0.55 -24.46 2.95
CA THR A 176 1.47 -23.72 2.07
C THR A 176 2.38 -24.68 1.36
N ASN A 177 2.81 -24.30 0.16
CA ASN A 177 3.84 -25.04 -0.60
C ASN A 177 5.25 -24.47 -0.32
N ASP A 178 5.42 -23.62 0.68
CA ASP A 178 6.70 -23.03 1.07
C ASP A 178 7.30 -23.83 2.24
N ASP A 179 8.29 -24.66 1.94
CA ASP A 179 8.97 -25.54 2.89
C ASP A 179 9.48 -24.78 4.10
N ARG A 180 10.01 -23.57 3.90
CA ARG A 180 10.53 -22.72 5.00
C ARG A 180 9.42 -22.29 5.94
N THR A 181 8.24 -22.02 5.43
CA THR A 181 7.08 -21.68 6.26
C THR A 181 6.64 -22.88 7.09
N ALA A 182 6.53 -24.06 6.48
CA ALA A 182 6.18 -25.30 7.15
C ALA A 182 7.22 -25.66 8.23
N GLU A 183 8.51 -25.59 7.90
CA GLU A 183 9.60 -25.87 8.84
C GLU A 183 9.60 -24.89 10.03
N ASN A 184 9.47 -23.59 9.78
CA ASN A 184 9.42 -22.58 10.83
C ASN A 184 8.19 -22.75 11.71
N PHE A 185 7.05 -23.08 11.13
CA PHE A 185 5.83 -23.32 11.91
C PHE A 185 5.96 -24.57 12.77
N SER A 186 6.50 -25.67 12.23
CA SER A 186 6.80 -26.89 12.96
C SER A 186 7.72 -26.64 14.17
N LYS A 187 8.85 -25.95 13.96
CA LYS A 187 9.77 -25.55 15.04
C LYS A 187 9.08 -24.72 16.11
N ASN A 188 8.19 -23.83 15.71
CA ASN A 188 7.43 -22.97 16.61
C ASN A 188 6.37 -23.71 17.43
N LEU A 189 5.89 -24.87 16.98
CA LEU A 189 4.98 -25.72 17.74
C LEU A 189 5.69 -26.38 18.92
N GLY A 190 6.98 -26.66 18.80
CA GLY A 190 7.81 -27.33 19.78
C GLY A 190 7.86 -28.84 19.60
N ASN A 191 8.56 -29.51 20.52
CA ASN A 191 8.81 -30.94 20.47
C ASN A 191 8.05 -31.67 21.58
N GLU A 192 7.80 -32.95 21.39
CA GLU A 192 7.43 -33.92 22.42
C GLU A 192 8.55 -34.98 22.59
N THR A 193 8.64 -35.50 23.80
CA THR A 193 9.57 -36.61 24.08
C THR A 193 8.84 -37.91 23.84
N ILE A 194 9.37 -38.73 22.94
CA ILE A 194 8.88 -40.07 22.66
C ILE A 194 9.92 -41.08 23.21
N ILE A 195 9.41 -42.22 23.68
CA ILE A 195 10.28 -43.33 24.07
C ILE A 195 10.40 -44.26 22.86
N ASP A 196 11.58 -44.28 22.25
CA ASP A 196 11.87 -45.20 21.16
C ASP A 196 12.36 -46.52 21.74
N ILE A 197 11.71 -47.60 21.39
CA ILE A 197 12.02 -48.94 21.87
C ILE A 197 12.72 -49.70 20.75
N GLN A 198 14.04 -49.78 20.82
CA GLN A 198 14.84 -50.55 19.90
C GLN A 198 15.01 -51.96 20.42
N ARG A 199 14.63 -52.94 19.61
CA ARG A 199 14.79 -54.37 19.89
C ARG A 199 15.92 -54.92 19.02
N SER A 200 17.03 -55.31 19.64
CA SER A 200 18.12 -56.01 18.94
C SER A 200 18.21 -57.47 19.38
N GLY A 201 18.42 -58.35 18.43
CA GLY A 201 18.59 -59.79 18.66
C GLY A 201 18.30 -60.61 17.40
N GLU A 202 18.88 -61.80 17.32
CA GLU A 202 18.61 -62.72 16.21
C GLU A 202 17.14 -63.13 16.20
N ARG A 203 16.59 -63.38 15.00
CA ARG A 203 15.15 -63.59 14.75
C ARG A 203 14.59 -64.84 15.50
N LEU A 204 15.46 -65.76 15.89
CA LEU A 204 15.13 -67.00 16.58
C LEU A 204 15.69 -67.11 18.02
N SER A 205 16.33 -66.06 18.52
CA SER A 205 16.92 -66.05 19.89
C SER A 205 15.83 -65.71 20.91
N SER A 206 15.81 -66.48 22.01
CA SER A 206 14.91 -66.20 23.15
C SER A 206 15.36 -65.03 24.02
N SER A 207 16.57 -64.52 23.85
CA SER A 207 17.08 -63.34 24.54
C SER A 207 17.16 -62.15 23.59
N LYS A 208 16.14 -61.26 23.65
CA LYS A 208 16.13 -59.99 22.95
C LYS A 208 16.50 -58.89 23.93
N SER A 209 17.52 -58.11 23.59
CA SER A 209 17.83 -56.90 24.34
C SER A 209 16.87 -55.81 23.88
N VAL A 210 16.23 -55.13 24.84
CA VAL A 210 15.33 -54.01 24.62
C VAL A 210 16.06 -52.78 25.15
N MET A 211 16.35 -51.83 24.28
CA MET A 211 16.91 -50.53 24.67
C MET A 211 15.82 -49.47 24.53
N GLU A 212 15.53 -48.77 25.61
CA GLU A 212 14.62 -47.61 25.60
C GLU A 212 15.47 -46.36 25.52
N SER A 213 15.21 -45.52 24.52
CA SER A 213 15.84 -44.23 24.37
C SER A 213 14.78 -43.12 24.31
N ALA A 214 15.00 -42.06 25.06
CA ALA A 214 14.14 -40.89 24.96
C ALA A 214 14.61 -40.03 23.77
N THR A 215 13.76 -39.85 22.77
CA THR A 215 14.05 -39.04 21.56
C THR A 215 13.06 -37.91 21.46
N GLU A 216 13.55 -36.74 21.08
CA GLU A 216 12.68 -35.60 20.81
C GLU A 216 12.10 -35.72 19.39
N LYS A 217 10.80 -35.58 19.26
CA LYS A 217 10.08 -35.49 17.98
C LYS A 217 9.29 -34.18 17.93
N PRO A 218 9.31 -33.44 16.79
CA PRO A 218 8.38 -32.30 16.61
C PRO A 218 6.94 -32.71 16.84
N LEU A 219 6.14 -31.84 17.49
CA LEU A 219 4.70 -32.08 17.70
C LEU A 219 3.95 -32.34 16.38
N LEU A 220 4.32 -31.62 15.35
CA LEU A 220 3.98 -31.88 13.95
C LEU A 220 5.24 -31.60 13.13
N ASN A 221 5.67 -32.57 12.36
CA ASN A 221 6.78 -32.37 11.45
C ASN A 221 6.34 -31.68 10.16
N MET A 222 7.28 -31.25 9.34
CA MET A 222 7.02 -30.54 8.09
C MET A 222 6.09 -31.34 7.16
N ASN A 223 6.35 -32.65 6.98
CA ASN A 223 5.55 -33.48 6.10
C ASN A 223 4.09 -33.59 6.58
N GLU A 224 3.89 -33.73 7.91
CA GLU A 224 2.54 -33.77 8.50
C GLU A 224 1.78 -32.45 8.31
N LEU A 225 2.48 -31.32 8.24
CA LEU A 225 1.89 -30.00 7.95
C LEU A 225 1.56 -29.84 6.47
N GLU A 226 2.33 -30.42 5.57
CA GLU A 226 2.11 -30.40 4.12
C GLU A 226 1.03 -31.37 3.68
N GLU A 227 0.76 -32.41 4.48
CA GLU A 227 -0.31 -33.38 4.25
C GLU A 227 -1.67 -32.99 4.82
N LEU A 228 -1.81 -31.77 5.35
CA LEU A 228 -3.10 -31.26 5.83
C LEU A 228 -4.13 -31.28 4.70
N ARG A 229 -5.31 -31.80 5.00
CA ARG A 229 -6.42 -31.89 4.04
C ARG A 229 -7.16 -30.57 3.94
N GLU A 230 -7.89 -30.42 2.86
CA GLU A 230 -8.78 -29.26 2.68
C GLU A 230 -9.71 -29.09 3.89
N GLY A 231 -9.74 -27.90 4.47
CA GLY A 231 -10.51 -27.58 5.66
C GLY A 231 -9.82 -27.88 7.00
N GLU A 232 -8.64 -28.48 6.99
CA GLU A 232 -7.82 -28.67 8.18
C GLU A 232 -6.96 -27.45 8.46
N CYS A 233 -6.71 -27.17 9.72
CA CYS A 233 -5.79 -26.12 10.12
C CYS A 233 -5.16 -26.41 11.49
N VAL A 234 -3.99 -25.84 11.71
CA VAL A 234 -3.31 -25.89 13.01
C VAL A 234 -3.33 -24.51 13.64
N VAL A 235 -3.89 -24.42 14.84
CA VAL A 235 -4.01 -23.15 15.58
C VAL A 235 -3.02 -23.14 16.74
N LYS A 236 -2.05 -22.24 16.68
CA LYS A 236 -1.13 -21.94 17.77
C LYS A 236 -1.56 -20.68 18.51
N ARG A 237 -1.73 -20.75 19.81
CA ARG A 237 -2.08 -19.60 20.67
C ARG A 237 -1.03 -19.43 21.78
N VAL A 238 -0.40 -18.27 21.75
CA VAL A 238 0.65 -17.96 22.74
C VAL A 238 0.06 -17.50 24.09
N MET A 239 -1.04 -16.73 24.06
CA MET A 239 -1.53 -16.04 25.26
C MET A 239 -2.48 -16.84 26.16
N LYS A 240 -3.11 -17.92 25.70
CA LYS A 240 -3.99 -18.74 26.54
C LYS A 240 -3.65 -20.22 26.37
N ARG A 241 -2.75 -20.68 27.20
CA ARG A 241 -2.37 -22.10 27.26
C ARG A 241 -3.37 -22.96 28.05
N ARG A 242 -4.41 -22.35 28.61
CA ARG A 242 -5.44 -23.03 29.41
C ARG A 242 -6.82 -22.63 28.90
N ASP A 243 -7.74 -23.57 28.92
CA ASP A 243 -9.15 -23.33 28.62
C ASP A 243 -9.83 -22.56 29.75
N LEU A 244 -11.12 -22.26 29.58
CA LEU A 244 -11.91 -21.56 30.60
C LEU A 244 -12.08 -22.37 31.91
N LYS A 245 -11.84 -23.70 31.86
CA LYS A 245 -11.88 -24.61 33.03
C LYS A 245 -10.50 -24.76 33.66
N GLY A 246 -9.47 -24.07 33.17
CA GLY A 246 -8.11 -24.11 33.68
C GLY A 246 -7.27 -25.29 33.16
N ASN A 247 -7.80 -26.15 32.28
CA ASN A 247 -7.07 -27.25 31.72
C ASN A 247 -6.07 -26.76 30.68
N ARG A 248 -4.90 -27.43 30.60
CA ARG A 248 -3.91 -27.14 29.56
C ARG A 248 -4.48 -27.49 28.20
N ILE A 249 -4.53 -26.49 27.31
CA ILE A 249 -4.88 -26.72 25.90
C ILE A 249 -3.68 -27.38 25.23
N ARG A 250 -3.85 -28.61 24.75
CA ARG A 250 -2.89 -29.24 23.86
C ARG A 250 -3.20 -28.82 22.42
N PRO A 251 -2.19 -28.52 21.60
CA PRO A 251 -2.42 -28.29 20.19
C PRO A 251 -2.93 -29.59 19.56
N THR A 252 -4.07 -29.51 18.96
CA THR A 252 -4.66 -30.61 18.19
C THR A 252 -5.13 -30.05 16.85
N PRO A 253 -4.94 -30.76 15.75
CA PRO A 253 -5.50 -30.35 14.48
C PRO A 253 -7.03 -30.27 14.58
N ILE A 254 -7.60 -29.25 13.94
CA ILE A 254 -9.05 -29.12 13.79
C ILE A 254 -9.40 -29.71 12.43
N PHE A 255 -10.17 -30.80 12.47
CA PHE A 255 -10.63 -31.45 11.26
C PHE A 255 -12.02 -30.94 10.87
N ASN A 256 -12.20 -30.63 9.63
CA ASN A 256 -13.51 -30.44 9.03
C ASN A 256 -14.08 -31.83 8.70
N SER A 257 -14.72 -32.46 9.66
CA SER A 257 -15.31 -33.79 9.47
C SER A 257 -16.81 -33.76 9.75
N GLU A 258 -17.56 -34.65 9.13
CA GLU A 258 -18.97 -34.88 9.42
C GLU A 258 -19.19 -35.21 10.91
N ALA A 259 -18.23 -35.89 11.52
CA ALA A 259 -18.27 -36.24 12.95
C ALA A 259 -18.24 -35.00 13.86
N SER A 260 -17.68 -33.86 13.43
CA SER A 260 -17.73 -32.62 14.18
C SER A 260 -19.06 -31.87 14.07
N GLY A 261 -19.94 -32.28 13.18
CA GLY A 261 -21.24 -31.65 12.88
C GLY A 261 -21.11 -30.24 12.29
N LYS A 262 -19.92 -29.81 11.92
CA LYS A 262 -19.67 -28.48 11.34
C LYS A 262 -19.01 -28.62 10.00
N ARG A 263 -19.77 -28.38 8.96
CA ARG A 263 -19.25 -28.23 7.60
C ARG A 263 -18.90 -26.76 7.38
N PHE A 264 -17.70 -26.49 6.90
CA PHE A 264 -17.36 -25.16 6.35
C PHE A 264 -18.08 -25.00 5.03
N LEU A 265 -18.97 -24.03 4.96
CA LEU A 265 -19.65 -23.67 3.73
C LEU A 265 -18.74 -22.78 2.89
N TYR A 266 -18.67 -22.98 1.60
CA TYR A 266 -18.06 -22.04 0.68
C TYR A 266 -18.81 -20.71 0.71
N ARG A 267 -18.11 -19.64 0.37
CA ARG A 267 -18.69 -18.29 0.39
C ARG A 267 -19.98 -18.21 -0.44
N TYR A 268 -20.00 -18.83 -1.60
CA TYR A 268 -21.18 -18.88 -2.46
C TYR A 268 -22.35 -19.65 -1.84
N GLU A 269 -22.10 -20.62 -0.97
CA GLU A 269 -23.16 -21.41 -0.32
C GLU A 269 -23.91 -20.59 0.76
N TYR A 270 -23.19 -19.84 1.59
CA TYR A 270 -23.85 -19.08 2.68
C TYR A 270 -24.28 -17.66 2.27
N LEU A 271 -23.80 -17.17 1.13
CA LEU A 271 -24.23 -15.87 0.57
C LEU A 271 -25.36 -16.01 -0.47
N THR A 272 -25.65 -17.22 -0.92
CA THR A 272 -26.64 -17.46 -1.99
C THR A 272 -28.01 -16.89 -1.67
N ASP A 273 -28.45 -16.95 -0.38
CA ASP A 273 -29.75 -16.42 0.02
C ASP A 273 -29.74 -14.88 0.13
N THR A 274 -28.59 -14.31 0.45
CA THR A 274 -28.45 -12.83 0.62
C THR A 274 -28.09 -12.17 -0.71
N PHE A 275 -27.33 -12.85 -1.56
CA PHE A 275 -26.88 -12.37 -2.86
C PHE A 275 -27.07 -13.46 -3.93
N PRO A 276 -28.33 -13.68 -4.37
CA PRO A 276 -28.66 -14.75 -5.31
C PRO A 276 -27.95 -14.59 -6.65
N ASN A 277 -27.59 -13.37 -7.03
CA ASN A 277 -26.87 -13.08 -8.26
C ASN A 277 -25.81 -11.97 -8.01
N PRO A 278 -24.52 -12.32 -7.88
CA PRO A 278 -23.46 -11.32 -7.65
C PRO A 278 -23.40 -10.22 -8.73
N GLY A 279 -23.89 -10.50 -9.94
CA GLY A 279 -23.97 -9.53 -11.03
C GLY A 279 -25.13 -8.53 -10.92
N GLU A 280 -26.08 -8.78 -10.02
CA GLU A 280 -27.27 -7.93 -9.81
C GLU A 280 -27.19 -7.14 -8.50
N ILE A 281 -26.06 -7.12 -7.83
CA ILE A 281 -25.89 -6.26 -6.65
C ILE A 281 -25.98 -4.81 -7.13
N ASP A 282 -27.10 -4.19 -6.82
CA ASP A 282 -27.28 -2.76 -7.08
C ASP A 282 -26.41 -1.95 -6.11
N LEU A 283 -25.29 -1.47 -6.63
CA LEU A 283 -24.39 -0.59 -5.90
C LEU A 283 -24.87 0.85 -5.85
N THR A 284 -26.00 1.17 -6.48
CA THR A 284 -26.53 2.55 -6.50
C THR A 284 -27.08 2.98 -5.15
N GLU A 285 -27.50 2.04 -4.30
CA GLU A 285 -27.89 2.30 -2.91
C GLU A 285 -26.69 2.45 -1.94
N VAL A 286 -25.50 2.02 -2.33
CA VAL A 286 -24.29 2.38 -1.60
C VAL A 286 -24.10 3.86 -1.80
N ASN A 287 -24.35 4.62 -0.73
CA ASN A 287 -24.33 6.09 -0.71
C ASN A 287 -22.94 6.61 -1.13
N THR A 288 -22.67 6.50 -2.41
CA THR A 288 -21.68 7.30 -3.10
C THR A 288 -22.36 8.63 -3.30
N GLU A 289 -22.09 9.59 -2.40
CA GLU A 289 -22.43 10.98 -2.69
C GLU A 289 -22.09 11.22 -4.17
N ASP A 290 -23.05 11.79 -4.89
CA ASP A 290 -22.95 11.96 -6.34
C ASP A 290 -21.74 12.82 -6.71
N ARG A 291 -20.56 12.17 -6.75
CA ARG A 291 -19.28 12.78 -7.07
C ARG A 291 -19.16 13.11 -8.55
N SER A 292 -20.13 12.66 -9.36
CA SER A 292 -20.22 13.00 -10.78
C SER A 292 -20.45 14.49 -11.01
N ARG A 293 -20.95 15.22 -9.99
CA ARG A 293 -21.19 16.67 -10.05
C ARG A 293 -19.99 17.52 -9.63
N ILE A 294 -18.93 16.91 -9.12
CA ILE A 294 -17.72 17.66 -8.79
C ILE A 294 -16.93 17.89 -10.07
N ASP A 295 -16.95 19.10 -10.58
CA ASP A 295 -16.04 19.45 -11.67
C ASP A 295 -14.60 19.49 -11.11
N HIS A 296 -13.92 18.37 -11.31
CA HIS A 296 -12.53 18.19 -10.85
C HIS A 296 -11.58 19.14 -11.59
N ARG A 297 -11.96 19.66 -12.76
CA ARG A 297 -11.16 20.64 -13.50
C ARG A 297 -11.10 21.98 -12.77
N GLU A 298 -12.16 22.34 -12.06
CA GLU A 298 -12.18 23.55 -11.22
C GLU A 298 -11.45 23.37 -9.88
N ARG A 299 -11.38 22.12 -9.35
CA ARG A 299 -10.78 21.83 -8.04
C ARG A 299 -9.34 21.33 -8.11
N VAL A 300 -8.95 20.73 -9.20
CA VAL A 300 -7.53 20.41 -9.45
C VAL A 300 -6.84 21.70 -9.81
N TRP A 301 -6.09 22.23 -8.87
CA TRP A 301 -5.16 23.31 -9.14
C TRP A 301 -4.23 22.84 -10.24
N ASN A 302 -4.39 23.38 -11.43
CA ASN A 302 -3.58 22.99 -12.58
C ASN A 302 -2.18 23.57 -12.36
N PHE A 303 -1.36 22.83 -11.59
CA PHE A 303 0.02 23.22 -11.25
C PHE A 303 0.82 23.61 -12.51
N LYS A 304 0.58 22.91 -13.60
CA LYS A 304 1.21 23.18 -14.88
C LYS A 304 0.87 24.58 -15.39
N ARG A 305 -0.42 24.90 -15.45
CA ARG A 305 -0.93 26.17 -15.99
C ARG A 305 -0.60 27.35 -15.07
N SER A 306 -0.77 27.18 -13.78
CA SER A 306 -0.48 28.24 -12.81
C SER A 306 1.01 28.48 -12.64
N PHE A 307 1.84 27.43 -12.71
CA PHE A 307 3.30 27.54 -12.63
C PHE A 307 3.85 28.28 -13.86
N VAL A 308 3.41 27.90 -15.06
CA VAL A 308 3.80 28.54 -16.32
C VAL A 308 3.31 29.99 -16.35
N GLN A 309 2.09 30.25 -15.94
CA GLN A 309 1.52 31.60 -15.87
C GLN A 309 2.27 32.48 -14.89
N MET A 310 2.64 31.97 -13.71
CA MET A 310 3.49 32.67 -12.75
C MET A 310 4.92 32.91 -13.25
N GLN A 311 5.51 31.97 -13.98
CA GLN A 311 6.83 32.15 -14.59
C GLN A 311 6.75 33.20 -15.69
N MET A 312 5.70 33.17 -16.54
CA MET A 312 5.49 34.19 -17.57
C MET A 312 5.22 35.58 -16.97
N GLU A 313 4.49 35.69 -15.87
CA GLU A 313 4.28 36.94 -15.15
C GLU A 313 5.58 37.49 -14.54
N ARG A 314 6.45 36.63 -14.00
CA ARG A 314 7.78 37.01 -13.49
C ARG A 314 8.74 37.46 -14.61
N VAL A 315 8.67 36.77 -15.77
CA VAL A 315 9.49 37.10 -16.93
C VAL A 315 8.98 38.37 -17.59
N ASN A 316 7.67 38.59 -17.68
CA ASN A 316 7.06 39.81 -18.22
C ASN A 316 7.36 41.04 -17.34
N ALA A 317 7.71 40.89 -16.07
CA ALA A 317 8.09 41.99 -15.21
C ALA A 317 9.49 42.59 -15.52
N ASN A 318 10.41 41.78 -16.14
CA ASN A 318 11.80 42.25 -16.38
C ASN A 318 12.57 41.71 -17.60
N LYS A 319 12.07 40.68 -18.35
CA LYS A 319 12.79 40.14 -19.48
C LYS A 319 11.86 39.29 -20.40
N VAL A 320 11.87 39.61 -21.70
CA VAL A 320 11.15 38.79 -22.70
C VAL A 320 11.98 37.52 -22.95
N LEU A 321 11.45 36.35 -22.59
CA LEU A 321 12.09 35.06 -22.82
C LEU A 321 12.16 34.78 -24.33
N LYS A 322 13.36 34.43 -24.81
CA LYS A 322 13.62 34.16 -26.23
C LYS A 322 13.76 32.66 -26.48
N LEU A 323 13.50 32.22 -27.70
CA LEU A 323 13.55 30.82 -28.12
C LEU A 323 14.89 30.16 -27.77
N LYS A 324 16.00 30.85 -27.93
CA LYS A 324 17.36 30.37 -27.59
C LYS A 324 17.58 30.11 -26.09
N GLU A 325 16.74 30.63 -25.24
CA GLU A 325 16.82 30.48 -23.77
C GLU A 325 16.01 29.28 -23.26
N LEU A 326 15.30 28.56 -24.17
CA LEU A 326 14.56 27.35 -23.83
C LEU A 326 15.48 26.14 -23.63
N TYR A 327 15.18 25.35 -22.63
CA TYR A 327 15.82 24.05 -22.44
C TYR A 327 15.34 23.07 -23.54
N ASN A 328 16.26 22.34 -24.19
CA ASN A 328 15.95 21.45 -25.34
C ASN A 328 15.47 22.17 -26.61
N MET A 329 16.00 23.34 -26.92
CA MET A 329 15.68 24.12 -28.14
C MET A 329 15.72 23.26 -29.39
N ASP A 330 16.74 22.37 -29.55
CA ASP A 330 16.90 21.50 -30.73
C ASP A 330 15.73 20.54 -30.94
N ILE A 331 15.14 20.03 -29.85
CA ILE A 331 13.97 19.15 -29.90
C ILE A 331 12.75 19.94 -30.34
N ILE A 332 12.59 21.14 -29.80
CA ILE A 332 11.47 22.04 -30.15
C ILE A 332 11.56 22.42 -31.64
N LEU A 333 12.73 22.81 -32.13
CA LEU A 333 12.95 23.14 -33.55
C LEU A 333 12.62 21.93 -34.44
N SER A 334 13.08 20.73 -34.09
CA SER A 334 12.79 19.52 -34.84
C SER A 334 11.31 19.13 -34.89
N LEU A 335 10.53 19.55 -33.89
CA LEU A 335 9.09 19.37 -33.87
C LEU A 335 8.38 20.46 -34.70
N LEU A 336 8.83 21.68 -34.61
CA LEU A 336 8.30 22.79 -35.40
C LEU A 336 8.52 22.57 -36.89
N GLU A 337 9.68 22.03 -37.32
CA GLU A 337 9.98 21.63 -38.69
C GLU A 337 9.01 20.58 -39.27
N LYS A 338 8.41 19.75 -38.41
CA LYS A 338 7.43 18.73 -38.84
C LYS A 338 6.03 19.24 -38.95
N VAL A 339 5.75 20.37 -38.37
CA VAL A 339 4.40 20.82 -38.03
C VAL A 339 4.05 22.18 -38.69
N LEU A 340 5.03 23.05 -38.85
CA LEU A 340 4.85 24.36 -39.46
C LEU A 340 5.18 24.32 -40.98
N THR A 341 4.50 25.15 -41.71
CA THR A 341 4.78 25.35 -43.15
C THR A 341 6.13 26.06 -43.35
N THR A 342 6.71 25.97 -44.55
CA THR A 342 8.03 26.58 -44.85
C THR A 342 8.04 28.09 -44.60
N ASP A 343 6.91 28.75 -44.86
CA ASP A 343 6.76 30.19 -44.64
C ASP A 343 6.69 30.54 -43.15
N GLU A 344 5.97 29.79 -42.36
CA GLU A 344 5.89 29.94 -40.92
C GLU A 344 7.21 29.63 -40.22
N LEU A 345 7.97 28.65 -40.75
CA LEU A 345 9.29 28.28 -40.23
C LEU A 345 10.32 29.39 -40.45
N MET A 346 10.19 30.17 -41.54
CA MET A 346 11.07 31.31 -41.79
C MET A 346 10.90 32.46 -40.80
N GLU A 347 9.78 32.51 -40.08
CA GLU A 347 9.54 33.48 -39.01
C GLU A 347 10.12 33.04 -37.66
N VAL A 348 10.58 31.78 -37.53
CA VAL A 348 11.14 31.23 -36.28
C VAL A 348 12.64 31.48 -36.24
N ASP A 349 13.03 32.54 -35.55
CA ASP A 349 14.42 32.92 -35.27
C ASP A 349 14.76 32.54 -33.79
N PRO A 350 15.99 32.09 -33.46
CA PRO A 350 16.43 31.93 -32.07
C PRO A 350 16.21 33.13 -31.14
N GLU A 351 16.14 34.33 -31.71
CA GLU A 351 15.82 35.56 -30.96
C GLU A 351 14.31 35.84 -30.80
N LEU A 352 13.46 34.99 -31.42
CA LEU A 352 12.01 35.15 -31.35
C LEU A 352 11.51 35.04 -29.91
N PRO A 353 10.67 35.97 -29.42
CA PRO A 353 10.04 35.84 -28.12
C PRO A 353 9.12 34.60 -28.06
N VAL A 354 9.22 33.83 -27.00
CA VAL A 354 8.41 32.59 -26.82
C VAL A 354 6.92 32.85 -26.94
N MET A 355 6.43 34.02 -26.51
CA MET A 355 5.03 34.41 -26.66
C MET A 355 4.59 34.50 -28.12
N LYS A 356 5.42 35.02 -28.99
CA LYS A 356 5.10 35.07 -30.45
C LYS A 356 5.11 33.69 -31.07
N LEU A 357 6.00 32.79 -30.60
CA LEU A 357 6.00 31.40 -31.03
C LEU A 357 4.72 30.67 -30.64
N LEU A 358 4.21 30.91 -29.43
CA LEU A 358 2.94 30.33 -28.97
C LEU A 358 1.76 30.87 -29.79
N ASP A 359 1.75 32.16 -30.16
CA ASP A 359 0.72 32.75 -31.04
C ASP A 359 0.75 32.13 -32.45
N LEU A 360 1.94 31.88 -33.03
CA LEU A 360 2.11 31.22 -34.31
C LEU A 360 1.54 29.77 -34.28
N ILE A 361 1.84 29.02 -33.24
CA ILE A 361 1.33 27.66 -33.10
C ILE A 361 -0.20 27.64 -32.91
N GLN A 362 -0.76 28.61 -32.20
CA GLN A 362 -2.21 28.73 -32.08
C GLN A 362 -2.91 29.05 -33.40
N GLN A 363 -2.27 29.82 -34.29
CA GLN A 363 -2.79 30.20 -35.60
C GLN A 363 -2.53 29.16 -36.70
N ALA A 364 -1.58 28.23 -36.48
CA ALA A 364 -1.22 27.18 -37.44
C ALA A 364 -2.40 26.23 -37.68
N ASP A 365 -2.51 25.67 -38.89
CA ASP A 365 -3.58 24.72 -39.26
C ASP A 365 -3.30 23.30 -38.75
N LEU A 366 -3.43 23.14 -37.44
CA LEU A 366 -3.19 21.91 -36.70
C LEU A 366 -4.41 21.46 -35.90
N LYS A 367 -4.49 20.18 -35.60
CA LYS A 367 -5.49 19.65 -34.68
C LYS A 367 -5.28 20.17 -33.26
N ASP A 368 -6.34 20.48 -32.56
CA ASP A 368 -6.27 21.03 -31.19
C ASP A 368 -5.41 20.20 -30.24
N ALA A 369 -5.45 18.87 -30.35
CA ALA A 369 -4.64 17.97 -29.54
C ALA A 369 -3.09 18.09 -29.84
N GLU A 370 -2.75 18.34 -31.09
CA GLU A 370 -1.35 18.54 -31.50
C GLU A 370 -0.83 19.91 -31.05
N LYS A 371 -1.69 20.96 -31.15
CA LYS A 371 -1.40 22.29 -30.61
C LYS A 371 -1.13 22.24 -29.10
N GLU A 372 -2.03 21.61 -28.36
CA GLU A 372 -1.87 21.47 -26.90
C GLU A 372 -0.59 20.72 -26.52
N GLN A 373 -0.22 19.69 -27.28
CA GLN A 373 1.00 18.93 -27.02
C GLN A 373 2.26 19.77 -27.23
N ILE A 374 2.34 20.52 -28.33
CA ILE A 374 3.49 21.37 -28.66
C ILE A 374 3.58 22.54 -27.67
N ILE A 375 2.47 23.23 -27.41
CA ILE A 375 2.40 24.30 -26.42
C ILE A 375 2.89 23.79 -25.04
N SER A 376 2.40 22.61 -24.63
CA SER A 376 2.83 21.99 -23.38
C SER A 376 4.33 21.68 -23.32
N MET A 377 4.94 21.30 -24.43
CA MET A 377 6.40 21.04 -24.49
C MET A 377 7.21 22.33 -24.45
N ILE A 378 6.77 23.39 -25.15
CA ILE A 378 7.41 24.71 -25.10
C ILE A 378 7.32 25.28 -23.69
N GLU A 379 6.14 25.20 -23.08
CA GLU A 379 5.91 25.63 -21.71
C GLU A 379 6.79 24.89 -20.69
N LEU A 380 6.98 23.58 -20.88
CA LEU A 380 7.88 22.77 -20.04
C LEU A 380 9.35 23.13 -20.22
N SER A 381 9.72 23.58 -21.42
CA SER A 381 11.11 23.96 -21.75
C SER A 381 11.40 25.40 -21.36
N ALA A 382 10.38 26.21 -21.16
CA ALA A 382 10.47 27.59 -20.66
C ALA A 382 10.54 27.65 -19.11
N ALA A 383 10.24 26.56 -18.42
CA ALA A 383 10.24 26.44 -16.95
C ALA A 383 11.57 25.92 -16.44
#